data_5a574cfd0f924c4dc7f0aa2d1bb4ec18
#
_entry.id   5a574cfd0f924c4dc7f0aa2d1bb4ec18
#
_cell.length_a   1.000
_cell.length_b   1.000
_cell.length_c   1.000
_cell.angle_alpha   90.00
_cell.angle_beta   90.00
_cell.angle_gamma   90.00
#
_symmetry.space_group_name_H-M   'P 1'
#
loop_
_entity.id
_entity.type
_entity.pdbx_description
1 polymer ?
#
loop_
_entity_poly.entity_id
_entity_poly.type
_entity_poly.pdbx_seq_one_letter_code
_entity_poly.pdbx_strand_id
1 'polypeptide(L)'
;EGASHPLGKTLRLLGVPVARLKTGTPPRIALDSVDLSVCDEQPGDAVPSPFSFVTGDLSEREQINCWLTKTTARTQEIVRDNLDKTAMYAGRLEGKGPRYCPSIEDKVVRFADRDAHTIFLEPEAVGSNILYANGISTSLPADIQLEFVRTCVGLEKAEILQAGYAVEYTHVAPRSLLPTLEYRDASGLYFAGQICGTSGYEEAAAQ
;
A
#
# COMPACT_ATOMS: atom_id res chain seq x y z
N GLU A 1 10.85 -9.99 2.63
CA GLU A 1 11.70 -10.11 1.44
C GLU A 1 12.93 -9.24 1.59
N GLY A 2 14.09 -9.73 1.17
CA GLY A 2 15.34 -8.99 1.23
C GLY A 2 15.41 -7.88 0.17
N ALA A 3 16.08 -6.79 0.49
CA ALA A 3 16.24 -5.67 -0.44
C ALA A 3 17.13 -6.03 -1.64
N SER A 4 16.68 -5.73 -2.87
CA SER A 4 17.44 -5.94 -4.11
C SER A 4 18.23 -4.68 -4.50
N HIS A 5 19.30 -4.41 -3.79
CA HIS A 5 20.19 -3.27 -4.09
C HIS A 5 21.07 -3.44 -5.35
N PRO A 6 21.52 -4.67 -5.73
CA PRO A 6 22.44 -4.83 -6.86
C PRO A 6 21.92 -4.29 -8.19
N LEU A 7 20.64 -4.57 -8.53
CA LEU A 7 20.06 -4.11 -9.79
C LEU A 7 20.06 -2.59 -9.91
N GLY A 8 19.60 -1.87 -8.87
CA GLY A 8 19.61 -0.41 -8.86
C GLY A 8 21.03 0.18 -9.00
N LYS A 9 22.03 -0.47 -8.42
CA LYS A 9 23.45 -0.09 -8.57
C LYS A 9 23.93 -0.33 -10.00
N THR A 10 23.60 -1.48 -10.58
CA THR A 10 23.96 -1.81 -11.97
C THR A 10 23.37 -0.80 -12.95
N LEU A 11 22.09 -0.44 -12.81
CA LEU A 11 21.45 0.55 -13.66
C LEU A 11 22.17 1.91 -13.61
N ARG A 12 22.58 2.35 -12.42
CA ARG A 12 23.36 3.59 -12.27
C ARG A 12 24.71 3.50 -12.97
N LEU A 13 25.40 2.35 -12.86
CA LEU A 13 26.69 2.13 -13.53
C LEU A 13 26.56 2.13 -15.06
N LEU A 14 25.41 1.70 -15.58
CA LEU A 14 25.07 1.77 -17.01
C LEU A 14 24.62 3.17 -17.47
N GLY A 15 24.63 4.16 -16.57
CA GLY A 15 24.19 5.52 -16.89
C GLY A 15 22.68 5.71 -16.96
N VAL A 16 21.87 4.70 -16.57
CA VAL A 16 20.42 4.82 -16.54
C VAL A 16 20.01 5.78 -15.42
N PRO A 17 19.25 6.86 -15.73
CA PRO A 17 18.79 7.81 -14.73
C PRO A 17 17.70 7.17 -13.86
N VAL A 18 18.05 6.90 -12.61
CA VAL A 18 17.16 6.30 -11.62
C VAL A 18 16.88 7.25 -10.48
N ALA A 19 15.69 7.16 -9.93
CA ALA A 19 15.27 7.85 -8.72
C ALA A 19 14.64 6.87 -7.72
N ARG A 20 14.22 7.40 -6.57
CA ARG A 20 13.62 6.60 -5.49
C ARG A 20 12.20 7.09 -5.22
N LEU A 21 11.29 6.12 -5.03
CA LEU A 21 9.98 6.35 -4.45
C LEU A 21 9.90 5.63 -3.10
N LYS A 22 9.08 6.15 -2.20
CA LYS A 22 8.88 5.59 -0.86
C LYS A 22 7.39 5.48 -0.55
N THR A 23 7.00 4.38 0.07
CA THR A 23 5.64 4.15 0.56
C THR A 23 5.67 3.37 1.86
N GLY A 24 4.51 3.14 2.47
CA GLY A 24 4.35 2.23 3.58
C GLY A 24 3.47 1.05 3.22
N THR A 25 3.52 -0.01 4.00
CA THR A 25 2.54 -1.07 3.99
C THR A 25 1.61 -0.92 5.19
N PRO A 26 0.33 -1.33 5.12
CA PRO A 26 -0.51 -1.38 6.30
C PRO A 26 -0.13 -2.56 7.20
N PRO A 27 -0.53 -2.53 8.48
CA PRO A 27 -0.43 -3.71 9.34
C PRO A 27 -1.34 -4.83 8.83
N ARG A 28 -0.94 -6.09 9.09
CA ARG A 28 -1.78 -7.28 8.95
C ARG A 28 -2.40 -7.57 10.30
N ILE A 29 -3.72 -7.72 10.30
CA ILE A 29 -4.53 -7.85 11.50
C ILE A 29 -5.19 -9.24 11.50
N ALA A 30 -5.23 -9.91 12.65
CA ALA A 30 -5.96 -11.16 12.80
C ALA A 30 -7.47 -10.92 12.66
N LEU A 31 -8.11 -11.63 11.73
CA LEU A 31 -9.54 -11.50 11.43
C LEU A 31 -10.40 -11.74 12.68
N ASP A 32 -10.08 -12.75 13.47
CA ASP A 32 -10.80 -13.13 14.69
C ASP A 32 -10.64 -12.14 15.84
N SER A 33 -9.75 -11.16 15.72
CA SER A 33 -9.56 -10.06 16.67
C SER A 33 -10.36 -8.79 16.33
N VAL A 34 -11.13 -8.80 15.23
CA VAL A 34 -11.86 -7.65 14.72
C VAL A 34 -13.36 -7.82 14.94
N ASP A 35 -14.02 -6.78 15.43
CA ASP A 35 -15.49 -6.74 15.50
C ASP A 35 -16.07 -6.28 14.16
N LEU A 36 -16.33 -7.24 13.27
CA LEU A 36 -16.91 -6.97 11.97
C LEU A 36 -18.37 -6.49 12.03
N SER A 37 -19.07 -6.70 13.16
CA SER A 37 -20.49 -6.34 13.30
C SER A 37 -20.75 -4.83 13.28
N VAL A 38 -19.69 -4.03 13.50
CA VAL A 38 -19.73 -2.56 13.47
C VAL A 38 -19.08 -1.98 12.20
N CYS A 39 -18.67 -2.85 11.28
CA CYS A 39 -18.08 -2.48 9.99
C CYS A 39 -19.11 -2.61 8.87
N ASP A 40 -18.98 -1.79 7.83
CA ASP A 40 -19.86 -1.87 6.66
C ASP A 40 -19.35 -2.96 5.71
N GLU A 41 -20.14 -4.04 5.56
CA GLU A 41 -19.79 -5.14 4.66
C GLU A 41 -19.79 -4.68 3.20
N GLN A 42 -18.76 -5.09 2.47
CA GLN A 42 -18.58 -4.81 1.05
C GLN A 42 -18.53 -6.13 0.27
N PRO A 43 -19.69 -6.65 -0.15
CA PRO A 43 -19.73 -7.86 -0.96
C PRO A 43 -19.19 -7.61 -2.37
N GLY A 44 -18.76 -8.67 -3.03
CA GLY A 44 -18.48 -8.64 -4.46
C GLY A 44 -19.73 -8.42 -5.30
N ASP A 45 -19.56 -8.31 -6.61
CA ASP A 45 -20.69 -8.17 -7.54
C ASP A 45 -21.61 -9.40 -7.47
N ALA A 46 -22.93 -9.17 -7.47
CA ALA A 46 -23.92 -10.24 -7.49
C ALA A 46 -23.78 -11.16 -8.71
N VAL A 47 -23.29 -10.61 -9.82
CA VAL A 47 -22.90 -11.35 -11.03
C VAL A 47 -21.51 -10.91 -11.40
N PRO A 48 -20.46 -11.69 -11.03
CA PRO A 48 -19.09 -11.34 -11.33
C PRO A 48 -18.83 -11.22 -12.82
N SER A 49 -18.23 -10.11 -13.22
CA SER A 49 -17.85 -9.87 -14.62
C SER A 49 -16.35 -10.10 -14.79
N PRO A 50 -15.92 -10.92 -15.76
CA PRO A 50 -14.51 -11.15 -16.00
C PRO A 50 -13.81 -9.92 -16.57
N PHE A 51 -12.58 -9.65 -16.16
CA PHE A 51 -11.74 -8.60 -16.72
C PHE A 51 -11.12 -9.00 -18.08
N SER A 52 -11.08 -10.28 -18.40
CA SER A 52 -10.51 -10.81 -19.62
C SER A 52 -11.59 -11.38 -20.54
N PHE A 53 -11.51 -11.10 -21.83
CA PHE A 53 -12.43 -11.65 -22.85
C PHE A 53 -12.31 -13.17 -23.05
N VAL A 54 -11.22 -13.78 -22.58
CA VAL A 54 -11.01 -15.25 -22.67
C VAL A 54 -11.37 -15.97 -21.38
N THR A 55 -11.72 -15.26 -20.32
CA THR A 55 -12.20 -15.87 -19.08
C THR A 55 -13.67 -16.27 -19.25
N GLY A 56 -13.98 -17.53 -18.95
CA GLY A 56 -15.35 -18.04 -18.97
C GLY A 56 -16.22 -17.53 -17.80
N ASP A 57 -17.28 -18.23 -17.52
CA ASP A 57 -18.22 -17.94 -16.44
C ASP A 57 -17.52 -17.96 -15.07
N LEU A 58 -17.81 -16.94 -14.24
CA LEU A 58 -17.28 -16.78 -12.89
C LEU A 58 -18.33 -17.06 -11.80
N SER A 59 -19.55 -17.46 -12.16
CA SER A 59 -20.67 -17.63 -11.22
C SER A 59 -20.40 -18.66 -10.12
N GLU A 60 -19.57 -19.67 -10.41
CA GLU A 60 -19.18 -20.72 -9.45
C GLU A 60 -17.97 -20.33 -8.57
N ARG A 61 -17.41 -19.15 -8.77
CA ARG A 61 -16.28 -18.72 -7.95
C ARG A 61 -16.76 -18.17 -6.61
N GLU A 62 -16.15 -18.70 -5.54
CA GLU A 62 -16.34 -18.16 -4.20
C GLU A 62 -15.95 -16.68 -4.16
N GLN A 63 -16.87 -15.84 -3.68
CA GLN A 63 -16.64 -14.43 -3.42
C GLN A 63 -16.22 -14.24 -1.97
N ILE A 64 -15.27 -13.33 -1.75
CA ILE A 64 -14.82 -12.94 -0.40
C ILE A 64 -15.28 -11.51 -0.18
N ASN A 65 -15.97 -11.26 0.93
CA ASN A 65 -16.35 -9.91 1.31
C ASN A 65 -15.17 -9.17 1.92
N CYS A 66 -15.12 -7.87 1.68
CA CYS A 66 -14.30 -6.93 2.42
C CYS A 66 -15.18 -6.14 3.39
N TRP A 67 -14.58 -5.36 4.27
CA TRP A 67 -15.32 -4.50 5.20
C TRP A 67 -14.75 -3.10 5.21
N LEU A 68 -15.62 -2.12 5.32
CA LEU A 68 -15.24 -0.73 5.54
C LEU A 68 -15.34 -0.39 7.01
N THR A 69 -14.31 0.27 7.50
CA THR A 69 -14.31 0.93 8.79
C THR A 69 -13.57 2.26 8.69
N LYS A 70 -13.29 2.90 9.79
CA LYS A 70 -12.66 4.23 9.82
C LYS A 70 -11.78 4.45 11.03
N THR A 71 -10.82 5.34 10.84
CA THR A 71 -10.06 5.94 11.95
C THR A 71 -10.95 6.87 12.77
N THR A 72 -10.46 7.30 13.92
CA THR A 72 -11.10 8.29 14.80
C THR A 72 -10.22 9.52 14.96
N ALA A 73 -10.73 10.57 15.58
CA ALA A 73 -9.94 11.74 15.96
C ALA A 73 -8.74 11.33 16.85
N ARG A 74 -8.96 10.37 17.76
CA ARG A 74 -7.87 9.85 18.62
C ARG A 74 -6.77 9.17 17.81
N THR A 75 -7.12 8.42 16.76
CA THR A 75 -6.15 7.83 15.83
C THR A 75 -5.24 8.91 15.24
N GLN A 76 -5.85 10.02 14.81
CA GLN A 76 -5.10 11.12 14.19
C GLN A 76 -4.19 11.86 15.17
N GLU A 77 -4.62 12.03 16.42
CA GLU A 77 -3.78 12.59 17.49
C GLU A 77 -2.53 11.73 17.70
N ILE A 78 -2.70 10.41 17.91
CA ILE A 78 -1.59 9.48 18.12
C ILE A 78 -0.60 9.54 16.95
N VAL A 79 -1.10 9.48 15.71
CA VAL A 79 -0.23 9.54 14.52
C VAL A 79 0.51 10.88 14.46
N ARG A 80 -0.18 11.99 14.70
CA ARG A 80 0.41 13.34 14.65
C ARG A 80 1.50 13.52 15.70
N ASP A 81 1.26 13.06 16.92
CA ASP A 81 2.19 13.19 18.04
C ASP A 81 3.47 12.32 17.87
N ASN A 82 3.45 11.39 16.91
CA ASN A 82 4.55 10.47 16.67
C ASN A 82 5.17 10.59 15.25
N LEU A 83 4.89 11.67 14.52
CA LEU A 83 5.42 11.85 13.15
C LEU A 83 6.95 11.81 13.09
N ASP A 84 7.63 12.33 14.10
CA ASP A 84 9.09 12.32 14.22
C ASP A 84 9.69 10.92 14.34
N LYS A 85 8.91 9.92 14.74
CA LYS A 85 9.34 8.53 14.89
C LYS A 85 9.23 7.73 13.59
N THR A 86 8.53 8.25 12.58
CA THR A 86 8.34 7.53 11.32
C THR A 86 9.61 7.50 10.48
N ALA A 87 9.87 6.42 9.76
CA ALA A 87 10.97 6.35 8.82
C ALA A 87 10.81 7.36 7.67
N MET A 88 9.57 7.69 7.31
CA MET A 88 9.26 8.62 6.22
C MET A 88 9.55 10.08 6.55
N TYR A 89 9.26 10.51 7.78
CA TYR A 89 9.42 11.91 8.21
C TYR A 89 10.74 12.18 8.95
N ALA A 90 11.35 11.16 9.54
CA ALA A 90 12.65 11.27 10.22
C ALA A 90 13.86 11.42 9.27
N GLY A 91 13.64 11.62 7.97
CA GLY A 91 14.73 11.75 6.99
C GLY A 91 15.55 10.48 6.74
N ARG A 92 15.03 9.31 7.18
CA ARG A 92 15.72 8.02 7.04
C ARG A 92 15.56 7.40 5.66
N LEU A 93 14.61 7.88 4.87
CA LEU A 93 14.31 7.39 3.53
C LEU A 93 14.52 8.50 2.50
N GLU A 94 15.18 8.15 1.40
CA GLU A 94 15.29 9.00 0.23
C GLU A 94 14.04 8.82 -0.67
N GLY A 95 13.72 9.84 -1.45
CA GLY A 95 12.63 9.77 -2.42
C GLY A 95 11.34 10.46 -1.98
N LYS A 96 10.39 10.49 -2.92
CA LYS A 96 9.08 11.11 -2.75
C LYS A 96 8.02 10.02 -2.56
N GLY A 97 6.95 10.34 -1.81
CA GLY A 97 5.77 9.49 -1.75
C GLY A 97 5.08 9.41 -3.13
N PRO A 98 4.56 8.24 -3.53
CA PRO A 98 3.80 8.09 -4.77
C PRO A 98 2.46 8.81 -4.67
N ARG A 99 1.86 9.10 -5.83
CA ARG A 99 0.62 9.89 -5.88
C ARG A 99 -0.59 9.17 -5.25
N TYR A 100 -0.68 7.85 -5.42
CA TYR A 100 -1.91 7.08 -5.12
C TYR A 100 -1.82 6.20 -3.87
N CYS A 101 -0.71 6.22 -3.13
CA CYS A 101 -0.55 5.43 -1.92
C CYS A 101 -0.04 6.30 -0.74
N PRO A 102 -0.86 7.28 -0.26
CA PRO A 102 -0.47 8.07 0.89
C PRO A 102 -0.51 7.19 2.16
N SER A 103 0.51 7.32 2.99
CA SER A 103 0.50 6.73 4.32
C SER A 103 -0.52 7.41 5.23
N ILE A 104 -0.82 6.81 6.38
CA ILE A 104 -1.69 7.44 7.38
C ILE A 104 -1.08 8.77 7.86
N GLU A 105 0.24 8.83 7.98
CA GLU A 105 0.98 10.04 8.33
C GLU A 105 0.74 11.15 7.30
N ASP A 106 0.83 10.82 6.01
CA ASP A 106 0.54 11.77 4.94
C ASP A 106 -0.91 12.27 4.97
N LYS A 107 -1.86 11.36 5.26
CA LYS A 107 -3.28 11.70 5.37
C LYS A 107 -3.54 12.67 6.52
N VAL A 108 -2.99 12.39 7.69
CA VAL A 108 -3.13 13.21 8.89
C VAL A 108 -2.53 14.60 8.72
N VAL A 109 -1.43 14.73 7.97
CA VAL A 109 -0.78 16.02 7.69
C VAL A 109 -1.53 16.79 6.60
N ARG A 110 -1.88 16.12 5.49
CA ARG A 110 -2.49 16.79 4.31
C ARG A 110 -3.97 17.12 4.49
N PHE A 111 -4.67 16.33 5.29
CA PHE A 111 -6.12 16.43 5.53
C PHE A 111 -6.40 16.59 7.03
N ALA A 112 -5.70 17.52 7.66
CA ALA A 112 -5.76 17.75 9.10
C ALA A 112 -7.15 18.20 9.62
N ASP A 113 -7.99 18.67 8.74
CA ASP A 113 -9.39 19.07 8.96
C ASP A 113 -10.39 17.90 8.93
N ARG A 114 -9.93 16.70 8.56
CA ARG A 114 -10.79 15.49 8.56
C ARG A 114 -10.68 14.76 9.87
N ASP A 115 -11.83 14.41 10.44
CA ASP A 115 -11.89 13.66 11.71
C ASP A 115 -11.65 12.16 11.54
N ALA A 116 -11.81 11.64 10.32
CA ALA A 116 -11.67 10.22 10.03
C ALA A 116 -11.17 9.94 8.61
N HIS A 117 -10.50 8.81 8.45
CA HIS A 117 -10.09 8.24 7.17
C HIS A 117 -10.65 6.82 7.05
N THR A 118 -11.08 6.47 5.86
CA THR A 118 -11.60 5.13 5.54
C THR A 118 -10.48 4.09 5.59
N ILE A 119 -10.84 2.92 6.12
CA ILE A 119 -10.01 1.71 6.14
C ILE A 119 -10.80 0.61 5.43
N PHE A 120 -10.18 -0.05 4.45
CA PHE A 120 -10.68 -1.30 3.89
C PHE A 120 -10.00 -2.46 4.61
N LEU A 121 -10.78 -3.37 5.16
CA LEU A 121 -10.32 -4.61 5.74
C LEU A 121 -10.49 -5.70 4.68
N GLU A 122 -9.39 -6.15 4.11
CA GLU A 122 -9.36 -7.04 2.95
C GLU A 122 -8.72 -8.37 3.36
N PRO A 123 -9.44 -9.51 3.31
CA PRO A 123 -8.80 -10.82 3.52
C PRO A 123 -7.71 -11.07 2.47
N GLU A 124 -6.52 -11.48 2.90
CA GLU A 124 -5.40 -11.70 1.97
C GLU A 124 -5.60 -12.92 1.05
N ALA A 125 -6.45 -13.87 1.45
CA ALA A 125 -6.82 -15.04 0.65
C ALA A 125 -8.11 -15.68 1.17
N VAL A 126 -8.71 -16.55 0.36
CA VAL A 126 -9.84 -17.40 0.78
C VAL A 126 -9.44 -18.21 2.00
N GLY A 127 -10.25 -18.15 3.07
CA GLY A 127 -10.02 -18.87 4.33
C GLY A 127 -8.84 -18.39 5.16
N SER A 128 -8.25 -17.23 4.81
CA SER A 128 -7.17 -16.62 5.60
C SER A 128 -7.71 -15.96 6.86
N ASN A 129 -6.98 -16.09 7.97
CA ASN A 129 -7.21 -15.33 9.20
C ASN A 129 -6.44 -13.97 9.19
N ILE A 130 -6.02 -13.49 8.01
CA ILE A 130 -5.23 -12.27 7.87
C ILE A 130 -6.03 -11.23 7.11
N LEU A 131 -6.21 -10.06 7.72
CA LEU A 131 -6.76 -8.87 7.09
C LEU A 131 -5.65 -7.89 6.74
N TYR A 132 -5.66 -7.43 5.51
CA TYR A 132 -4.89 -6.31 5.03
C TYR A 132 -5.67 -5.02 5.31
N ALA A 133 -5.16 -4.17 6.21
CA ALA A 133 -5.86 -2.95 6.61
C ALA A 133 -5.53 -1.79 5.65
N ASN A 134 -6.06 -1.87 4.43
CA ASN A 134 -5.82 -0.87 3.39
C ASN A 134 -6.32 0.51 3.80
N GLY A 135 -5.49 1.53 3.58
CA GLY A 135 -5.81 2.92 3.93
C GLY A 135 -5.06 3.45 5.16
N ILE A 136 -4.40 2.58 5.94
CA ILE A 136 -3.57 2.95 7.09
C ILE A 136 -2.12 2.46 6.95
N SER A 137 -1.58 2.46 5.73
CA SER A 137 -0.16 2.22 5.49
C SER A 137 0.69 3.14 6.34
N THR A 138 1.73 2.61 6.98
CA THR A 138 2.51 3.37 7.96
C THR A 138 3.96 2.89 8.05
N SER A 139 4.82 3.76 8.57
CA SER A 139 6.19 3.44 8.96
C SER A 139 6.48 3.73 10.43
N LEU A 140 5.43 3.96 11.23
CA LEU A 140 5.54 4.11 12.68
C LEU A 140 6.08 2.84 13.34
N PRO A 141 6.72 2.94 14.52
CA PRO A 141 7.08 1.78 15.34
C PRO A 141 5.88 0.89 15.67
N ALA A 142 6.10 -0.41 15.85
CA ALA A 142 5.04 -1.42 16.01
C ALA A 142 4.14 -1.17 17.24
N ASP A 143 4.70 -0.66 18.32
CA ASP A 143 3.97 -0.28 19.53
C ASP A 143 3.00 0.87 19.28
N ILE A 144 3.42 1.88 18.54
CA ILE A 144 2.57 3.00 18.11
C ILE A 144 1.51 2.53 17.13
N GLN A 145 1.84 1.59 16.22
CA GLN A 145 0.86 1.00 15.32
C GLN A 145 -0.26 0.31 16.09
N LEU A 146 0.08 -0.49 17.10
CA LEU A 146 -0.91 -1.16 17.94
C LEU A 146 -1.78 -0.14 18.68
N GLU A 147 -1.17 0.93 19.21
CA GLU A 147 -1.88 1.98 19.91
C GLU A 147 -2.92 2.65 19.00
N PHE A 148 -2.53 3.14 17.81
CA PHE A 148 -3.46 3.85 16.94
C PHE A 148 -4.48 2.92 16.27
N VAL A 149 -4.10 1.68 15.89
CA VAL A 149 -5.02 0.71 15.29
C VAL A 149 -6.16 0.42 16.25
N ARG A 150 -5.88 0.26 17.53
CA ARG A 150 -6.90 -0.01 18.55
C ARG A 150 -7.82 1.19 18.87
N THR A 151 -7.60 2.33 18.26
CA THR A 151 -8.54 3.46 18.30
C THR A 151 -9.47 3.52 17.09
N CYS A 152 -9.27 2.66 16.10
CA CYS A 152 -10.16 2.56 14.94
C CYS A 152 -11.42 1.76 15.28
N VAL A 153 -12.54 2.12 14.65
CA VAL A 153 -13.85 1.47 14.91
C VAL A 153 -13.78 -0.02 14.55
N GLY A 154 -14.19 -0.88 15.48
CA GLY A 154 -14.16 -2.35 15.32
C GLY A 154 -12.79 -3.00 15.48
N LEU A 155 -11.74 -2.20 15.69
CA LEU A 155 -10.36 -2.68 15.84
C LEU A 155 -9.84 -2.54 17.29
N GLU A 156 -10.70 -2.28 18.25
CA GLU A 156 -10.33 -1.99 19.64
C GLU A 156 -9.58 -3.14 20.32
N LYS A 157 -9.80 -4.37 19.83
CA LYS A 157 -9.13 -5.58 20.32
C LYS A 157 -8.15 -6.17 19.29
N ALA A 158 -7.83 -5.41 18.24
CA ALA A 158 -7.02 -5.90 17.14
C ALA A 158 -5.69 -6.50 17.61
N GLU A 159 -5.36 -7.64 17.02
CA GLU A 159 -4.05 -8.28 17.10
C GLU A 159 -3.30 -8.05 15.80
N ILE A 160 -2.14 -7.39 15.87
CA ILE A 160 -1.29 -7.16 14.71
C ILE A 160 -0.38 -8.37 14.52
N LEU A 161 -0.62 -9.14 13.47
CA LEU A 161 0.20 -10.30 13.09
C LEU A 161 1.51 -9.86 12.45
N GLN A 162 1.48 -8.78 11.68
CA GLN A 162 2.65 -8.16 11.09
C GLN A 162 2.47 -6.65 11.08
N ALA A 163 3.41 -5.94 11.68
CA ALA A 163 3.42 -4.48 11.64
C ALA A 163 3.64 -3.97 10.19
N GLY A 164 3.04 -2.84 9.87
CA GLY A 164 3.33 -2.10 8.65
C GLY A 164 4.80 -1.64 8.65
N TYR A 165 5.37 -1.49 7.48
CA TYR A 165 6.77 -1.10 7.31
C TYR A 165 6.95 -0.19 6.10
N ALA A 166 8.01 0.60 6.11
CA ALA A 166 8.38 1.44 4.98
C ALA A 166 8.97 0.62 3.85
N VAL A 167 8.59 0.95 2.63
CA VAL A 167 9.15 0.41 1.40
C VAL A 167 9.78 1.54 0.62
N GLU A 168 10.98 1.33 0.13
CA GLU A 168 11.69 2.23 -0.74
C GLU A 168 12.14 1.47 -1.98
N TYR A 169 11.84 1.99 -3.17
CA TYR A 169 12.16 1.30 -4.40
C TYR A 169 12.73 2.23 -5.47
N THR A 170 13.62 1.66 -6.29
CA THR A 170 14.25 2.34 -7.41
C THR A 170 13.33 2.31 -8.61
N HIS A 171 13.21 3.43 -9.32
CA HIS A 171 12.56 3.50 -10.62
C HIS A 171 13.43 4.22 -11.64
N VAL A 172 13.26 3.86 -12.90
CA VAL A 172 13.87 4.56 -14.04
C VAL A 172 13.07 5.82 -14.31
N ALA A 173 13.73 6.92 -14.66
CA ALA A 173 13.04 8.15 -15.01
C ALA A 173 12.19 7.94 -16.28
N PRO A 174 10.86 8.08 -16.27
CA PRO A 174 10.01 7.79 -17.42
C PRO A 174 10.38 8.56 -18.70
N ARG A 175 10.92 9.77 -18.53
CA ARG A 175 11.38 10.60 -19.66
C ARG A 175 12.58 10.03 -20.42
N SER A 176 13.30 9.08 -19.82
CA SER A 176 14.42 8.39 -20.48
C SER A 176 13.97 7.20 -21.34
N LEU A 177 12.68 6.89 -21.36
CA LEU A 177 12.12 5.82 -22.16
C LEU A 177 11.45 6.36 -23.44
N LEU A 178 11.44 5.56 -24.47
CA LEU A 178 10.61 5.73 -25.66
C LEU A 178 9.17 5.28 -25.35
N PRO A 179 8.19 5.63 -26.22
CA PRO A 179 6.82 5.09 -26.06
C PRO A 179 6.74 3.56 -26.12
N THR A 180 7.75 2.90 -26.68
CA THR A 180 7.93 1.44 -26.70
C THR A 180 8.48 0.88 -25.38
N LEU A 181 8.74 1.72 -24.37
CA LEU A 181 9.42 1.41 -23.11
C LEU A 181 10.90 1.04 -23.25
N GLU A 182 11.47 1.21 -24.44
CA GLU A 182 12.90 1.06 -24.66
C GLU A 182 13.68 2.25 -24.09
N TYR A 183 14.81 1.98 -23.47
CA TYR A 183 15.71 3.03 -22.99
C TYR A 183 16.36 3.77 -24.15
N ARG A 184 16.28 5.11 -24.15
CA ARG A 184 16.71 5.96 -25.27
C ARG A 184 18.17 5.80 -25.66
N ASP A 185 19.05 5.55 -24.68
CA ASP A 185 20.49 5.56 -24.87
C ASP A 185 21.08 4.13 -24.94
N ALA A 186 20.23 3.07 -24.94
CA ALA A 186 20.68 1.69 -25.13
C ALA A 186 19.62 0.87 -25.85
N SER A 187 19.86 0.58 -27.12
CA SER A 187 18.97 -0.25 -27.93
C SER A 187 18.87 -1.67 -27.38
N GLY A 188 17.66 -2.23 -27.38
CA GLY A 188 17.36 -3.56 -26.87
C GLY A 188 17.16 -3.63 -25.34
N LEU A 189 17.30 -2.51 -24.61
CA LEU A 189 17.03 -2.46 -23.17
C LEU A 189 15.64 -1.87 -22.92
N TYR A 190 14.72 -2.70 -22.44
CA TYR A 190 13.34 -2.32 -22.15
C TYR A 190 13.04 -2.37 -20.65
N PHE A 191 12.15 -1.50 -20.20
CA PHE A 191 11.66 -1.48 -18.81
C PHE A 191 10.13 -1.53 -18.80
N ALA A 192 9.54 -2.34 -17.94
CA ALA A 192 8.10 -2.47 -17.83
C ALA A 192 7.66 -2.61 -16.36
N GLY A 193 6.47 -2.11 -16.05
CA GLY A 193 5.88 -2.22 -14.71
C GLY A 193 6.45 -1.22 -13.70
N GLN A 194 6.50 -1.60 -12.44
CA GLN A 194 6.87 -0.73 -11.31
C GLN A 194 8.22 -0.02 -11.49
N ILE A 195 9.16 -0.64 -12.17
CA ILE A 195 10.48 -0.02 -12.46
C ILE A 195 10.36 1.26 -13.28
N CYS A 196 9.27 1.46 -14.04
CA CYS A 196 8.98 2.67 -14.80
C CYS A 196 8.35 3.79 -13.96
N GLY A 197 8.20 3.59 -12.63
CA GLY A 197 7.64 4.57 -11.71
C GLY A 197 6.13 4.50 -11.55
N THR A 198 5.45 3.51 -12.15
CA THR A 198 4.05 3.21 -11.88
C THR A 198 3.91 2.66 -10.46
N SER A 199 2.98 3.19 -9.67
CA SER A 199 2.84 2.86 -8.25
C SER A 199 1.58 2.06 -7.91
N GLY A 200 0.60 2.00 -8.81
CA GLY A 200 -0.58 1.15 -8.70
C GLY A 200 -0.32 -0.25 -9.27
N TYR A 201 -0.99 -1.26 -8.74
CA TYR A 201 -0.81 -2.65 -9.17
C TYR A 201 -1.28 -2.85 -10.60
N GLU A 202 -2.46 -2.36 -10.93
CA GLU A 202 -3.11 -2.53 -12.23
C GLU A 202 -2.33 -1.81 -13.33
N GLU A 203 -1.93 -0.58 -13.09
CA GLU A 203 -1.16 0.22 -14.06
C GLU A 203 0.24 -0.35 -14.29
N ALA A 204 0.88 -0.89 -13.24
CA ALA A 204 2.19 -1.54 -13.36
C ALA A 204 2.08 -2.87 -14.13
N ALA A 205 0.96 -3.60 -13.98
CA ALA A 205 0.71 -4.83 -14.71
C ALA A 205 0.33 -4.58 -16.18
N ALA A 206 -0.35 -3.46 -16.46
CA ALA A 206 -0.76 -3.09 -17.81
C ALA A 206 0.39 -2.54 -18.67
N GLN A 207 1.43 -2.01 -18.07
CA GLN A 207 2.60 -1.43 -18.74
C GLN A 207 3.62 -2.49 -19.13
#